data_ce0c79039049045db9d95bd5da4efec6
#
_entry.id   ce0c79039049045db9d95bd5da4efec6
#
_cell.length_a   1.000
_cell.length_b   1.000
_cell.length_c   1.000
_cell.angle_alpha   90.00
_cell.angle_beta   90.00
_cell.angle_gamma   90.00
#
_symmetry.space_group_name_H-M   'P 1'
#
loop_
_entity.id
_entity.type
_entity.pdbx_description
1 polymer ?
#
loop_
_entity_poly.entity_id
_entity_poly.type
_entity_poly.pdbx_seq_one_letter_code
_entity_poly.pdbx_strand_id
1 'polypeptide(L)'
;MNENFTAQEIIEIAIEIEKNGKEFYQIMADSSSTVPLRNLFNYLSAEEDKHRQKFEEILKSAGGYQISEVYYATEYMGYMKAIADERVFTKDISYIDLARQLTSPKQAIDIAISFEKDSIIFLHEMRDMFSQSEKGAIEQLLAEERLHIQKLAELKKQLN
;
A
#
# COMPACT_ATOMS: atom_id res chain seq x y z
N MET A 1 19.19 21.06 8.31
CA MET A 1 18.72 20.94 6.92
C MET A 1 17.27 20.49 6.99
N ASN A 2 16.33 21.30 6.52
CA ASN A 2 14.90 20.93 6.52
C ASN A 2 14.70 19.90 5.40
N GLU A 3 14.66 18.64 5.76
CA GLU A 3 14.23 17.56 4.86
C GLU A 3 12.68 17.55 4.81
N ASN A 4 12.11 18.52 4.13
CA ASN A 4 10.69 18.50 3.82
C ASN A 4 10.51 17.62 2.58
N PHE A 5 9.70 16.56 2.70
CA PHE A 5 9.30 15.77 1.55
C PHE A 5 8.57 16.64 0.53
N THR A 6 8.91 16.45 -0.73
CA THR A 6 8.16 17.00 -1.86
C THR A 6 6.95 16.11 -2.19
N ALA A 7 5.97 16.65 -2.92
CA ALA A 7 4.87 15.83 -3.44
C ALA A 7 5.38 14.64 -4.27
N GLN A 8 6.47 14.84 -5.01
CA GLN A 8 7.11 13.79 -5.78
C GLN A 8 7.60 12.66 -4.89
N GLU A 9 8.32 12.97 -3.81
CA GLU A 9 8.83 11.96 -2.87
C GLU A 9 7.71 11.18 -2.19
N ILE A 10 6.57 11.80 -1.89
CA ILE A 10 5.39 11.11 -1.34
C ILE A 10 4.81 10.12 -2.35
N ILE A 11 4.71 10.50 -3.63
CA ILE A 11 4.25 9.58 -4.68
C ILE A 11 5.27 8.45 -4.89
N GLU A 12 6.56 8.73 -4.84
CA GLU A 12 7.62 7.72 -4.92
C GLU A 12 7.55 6.71 -3.76
N ILE A 13 7.22 7.18 -2.55
CA ILE A 13 6.94 6.30 -1.41
C ILE A 13 5.71 5.42 -1.69
N ALA A 14 4.61 5.99 -2.22
CA ALA A 14 3.43 5.21 -2.61
C ALA A 14 3.80 4.11 -3.63
N ILE A 15 4.55 4.45 -4.67
CA ILE A 15 5.02 3.50 -5.68
C ILE A 15 5.83 2.36 -5.04
N GLU A 16 6.70 2.66 -4.08
CA GLU A 16 7.51 1.65 -3.39
C GLU A 16 6.64 0.73 -2.51
N ILE A 17 5.61 1.27 -1.88
CA ILE A 17 4.64 0.49 -1.10
C ILE A 17 3.96 -0.54 -1.99
N GLU A 18 3.45 -0.11 -3.16
CA GLU A 18 2.77 -1.01 -4.09
C GLU A 18 3.70 -2.10 -4.66
N LYS A 19 4.97 -1.75 -4.93
CA LYS A 19 5.98 -2.75 -5.33
C LYS A 19 6.19 -3.81 -4.26
N ASN A 20 6.32 -3.38 -3.02
CA ASN A 20 6.54 -4.27 -1.89
C ASN A 20 5.30 -5.13 -1.62
N GLY A 21 4.09 -4.56 -1.76
CA GLY A 21 2.82 -5.27 -1.69
C GLY A 21 2.72 -6.36 -2.76
N LYS A 22 3.01 -6.02 -4.01
CA LYS A 22 3.06 -6.98 -5.11
C LYS A 22 4.00 -8.15 -4.82
N GLU A 23 5.22 -7.86 -4.35
CA GLU A 23 6.21 -8.91 -4.02
C GLU A 23 5.71 -9.79 -2.88
N PHE A 24 5.20 -9.19 -1.80
CA PHE A 24 4.61 -9.92 -0.68
C PHE A 24 3.50 -10.87 -1.15
N TYR A 25 2.53 -10.38 -1.90
CA TYR A 25 1.42 -11.21 -2.36
C TYR A 25 1.86 -12.30 -3.32
N GLN A 26 2.86 -12.06 -4.16
CA GLN A 26 3.42 -13.11 -5.03
C GLN A 26 4.06 -14.22 -4.22
N ILE A 27 4.86 -13.88 -3.21
CA ILE A 27 5.50 -14.85 -2.32
C ILE A 27 4.44 -15.64 -1.54
N MET A 28 3.39 -14.98 -1.05
CA MET A 28 2.26 -15.63 -0.37
C MET A 28 1.50 -16.57 -1.29
N ALA A 29 1.30 -16.19 -2.56
CA ALA A 29 0.67 -17.06 -3.56
C ALA A 29 1.51 -18.33 -3.81
N ASP A 30 2.82 -18.16 -4.01
CA ASP A 30 3.74 -19.26 -4.29
C ASP A 30 3.88 -20.23 -3.11
N SER A 31 3.76 -19.70 -1.89
CA SER A 31 3.84 -20.47 -0.64
C SER A 31 2.50 -21.09 -0.21
N SER A 32 1.41 -20.74 -0.89
CA SER A 32 0.05 -21.17 -0.49
C SER A 32 -0.21 -22.63 -0.78
N SER A 33 -0.69 -23.36 0.22
CA SER A 33 -1.05 -24.78 0.13
C SER A 33 -2.42 -25.05 -0.51
N THR A 34 -3.31 -24.05 -0.55
CA THR A 34 -4.66 -24.21 -1.08
C THR A 34 -4.89 -23.33 -2.30
N VAL A 35 -5.72 -23.82 -3.25
CA VAL A 35 -6.05 -23.10 -4.48
C VAL A 35 -6.77 -21.77 -4.21
N PRO A 36 -7.78 -21.69 -3.31
CA PRO A 36 -8.45 -20.41 -3.04
C PRO A 36 -7.50 -19.34 -2.49
N LEU A 37 -6.58 -19.71 -1.59
CA LEU A 37 -5.62 -18.78 -1.01
C LEU A 37 -4.62 -18.28 -2.08
N ARG A 38 -4.10 -19.22 -2.87
CA ARG A 38 -3.20 -18.88 -4.00
C ARG A 38 -3.86 -17.94 -4.99
N ASN A 39 -5.09 -18.22 -5.38
CA ASN A 39 -5.83 -17.39 -6.32
C ASN A 39 -6.06 -15.98 -5.78
N LEU A 40 -6.41 -15.85 -4.48
CA LEU A 40 -6.59 -14.54 -3.87
C LEU A 40 -5.28 -13.75 -3.85
N PHE A 41 -4.17 -14.35 -3.42
CA PHE A 41 -2.89 -13.64 -3.37
C PHE A 41 -2.36 -13.30 -4.77
N ASN A 42 -2.55 -14.14 -5.77
CA ASN A 42 -2.24 -13.78 -7.16
C ASN A 42 -3.09 -12.62 -7.66
N TYR A 43 -4.38 -12.59 -7.31
CA TYR A 43 -5.26 -11.47 -7.63
C TYR A 43 -4.76 -10.18 -6.97
N LEU A 44 -4.46 -10.20 -5.67
CA LEU A 44 -3.94 -9.03 -4.95
C LEU A 44 -2.61 -8.55 -5.52
N SER A 45 -1.68 -9.45 -5.82
CA SER A 45 -0.41 -9.09 -6.47
C SER A 45 -0.62 -8.34 -7.81
N ALA A 46 -1.62 -8.74 -8.59
CA ALA A 46 -1.94 -8.08 -9.85
C ALA A 46 -2.61 -6.70 -9.63
N GLU A 47 -3.41 -6.54 -8.57
CA GLU A 47 -4.01 -5.25 -8.21
C GLU A 47 -2.94 -4.26 -7.73
N GLU A 48 -1.99 -4.66 -6.87
CA GLU A 48 -0.87 -3.81 -6.45
C GLU A 48 -0.05 -3.30 -7.64
N ASP A 49 0.14 -4.13 -8.68
CA ASP A 49 0.82 -3.69 -9.90
C ASP A 49 0.04 -2.61 -10.67
N LYS A 50 -1.29 -2.67 -10.66
CA LYS A 50 -2.14 -1.63 -11.25
C LYS A 50 -2.11 -0.34 -10.42
N HIS A 51 -2.14 -0.44 -9.10
CA HIS A 51 -2.01 0.70 -8.19
C HIS A 51 -0.67 1.40 -8.41
N ARG A 52 0.42 0.65 -8.48
CA ARG A 52 1.75 1.18 -8.81
C ARG A 52 1.75 1.97 -10.13
N GLN A 53 1.18 1.39 -11.19
CA GLN A 53 1.08 2.06 -12.51
C GLN A 53 0.28 3.36 -12.42
N LYS A 54 -0.79 3.38 -11.63
CA LYS A 54 -1.61 4.57 -11.41
C LYS A 54 -0.84 5.68 -10.71
N PHE A 55 -0.01 5.36 -9.70
CA PHE A 55 0.89 6.33 -9.07
C PHE A 55 1.98 6.82 -10.03
N GLU A 56 2.52 5.97 -10.88
CA GLU A 56 3.48 6.38 -11.91
C GLU A 56 2.85 7.33 -12.95
N GLU A 57 1.57 7.15 -13.29
CA GLU A 57 0.82 8.08 -14.14
C GLU A 57 0.61 9.42 -13.44
N ILE A 58 0.22 9.41 -12.16
CA ILE A 58 0.11 10.60 -11.34
C ILE A 58 1.46 11.34 -11.31
N LEU A 59 2.55 10.65 -11.09
CA LEU A 59 3.90 11.24 -11.06
C LEU A 59 4.28 11.89 -12.39
N LYS A 60 3.94 11.27 -13.52
CA LYS A 60 4.25 11.79 -14.87
C LYS A 60 3.39 13.00 -15.27
N SER A 61 2.12 13.02 -14.85
CA SER A 61 1.21 14.14 -15.14
C SER A 61 1.53 15.39 -14.35
N ALA A 62 2.37 15.23 -13.34
CA ALA A 62 2.73 16.25 -12.38
C ALA A 62 3.88 17.13 -12.83
N GLY A 63 3.65 18.00 -13.74
CA GLY A 63 4.56 19.12 -14.04
C GLY A 63 4.66 20.17 -12.93
N GLY A 64 4.77 19.74 -11.68
CA GLY A 64 4.89 20.60 -10.50
C GLY A 64 3.67 20.55 -9.60
N TYR A 65 3.52 19.49 -8.83
CA TYR A 65 2.52 19.46 -7.75
C TYR A 65 2.83 20.51 -6.71
N GLN A 66 1.89 21.44 -6.53
CA GLN A 66 1.88 22.28 -5.36
C GLN A 66 1.06 21.59 -4.28
N ILE A 67 1.75 21.05 -3.27
CA ILE A 67 1.13 20.69 -2.02
C ILE A 67 0.51 21.97 -1.45
N SER A 68 -0.72 21.90 -0.96
CA SER A 68 -1.35 23.03 -0.28
C SER A 68 -0.43 23.57 0.82
N GLU A 69 -0.29 24.89 0.93
CA GLU A 69 0.58 25.54 1.94
C GLU A 69 0.31 25.07 3.38
N VAL A 70 -0.91 24.60 3.67
CA VAL A 70 -1.30 24.05 4.97
C VAL A 70 -0.51 22.78 5.33
N TYR A 71 -0.07 22.03 4.35
CA TYR A 71 0.64 20.76 4.55
C TYR A 71 2.17 20.89 4.49
N TYR A 72 2.70 22.06 4.22
CA TYR A 72 4.14 22.34 4.32
C TYR A 72 4.64 22.49 5.77
N ALA A 73 3.77 22.36 6.76
CA ALA A 73 4.19 22.37 8.15
C ALA A 73 5.13 21.19 8.41
N THR A 74 6.32 21.49 8.94
CA THR A 74 7.38 20.50 9.26
C THR A 74 6.87 19.35 10.12
N GLU A 75 5.89 19.59 10.97
CA GLU A 75 5.24 18.59 11.82
C GLU A 75 4.44 17.56 11.01
N TYR A 76 3.68 18.00 10.00
CA TYR A 76 2.88 17.11 9.17
C TYR A 76 3.75 16.23 8.26
N MET A 77 4.80 16.79 7.69
CA MET A 77 5.75 16.03 6.88
C MET A 77 6.55 15.04 7.72
N GLY A 78 6.89 15.38 8.96
CA GLY A 78 7.46 14.45 9.94
C GLY A 78 6.52 13.29 10.26
N TYR A 79 5.23 13.55 10.38
CA TYR A 79 4.21 12.53 10.57
C TYR A 79 4.07 11.60 9.35
N MET A 80 4.04 12.13 8.14
CA MET A 80 4.01 11.33 6.91
C MET A 80 5.24 10.44 6.79
N LYS A 81 6.42 10.98 7.14
CA LYS A 81 7.66 10.19 7.18
C LYS A 81 7.56 9.06 8.21
N ALA A 82 7.08 9.34 9.40
CA ALA A 82 6.92 8.33 10.45
C ALA A 82 5.96 7.23 10.01
N ILE A 83 4.82 7.56 9.39
CA ILE A 83 3.91 6.57 8.81
C ILE A 83 4.62 5.74 7.74
N ALA A 84 5.41 6.35 6.87
CA ALA A 84 6.12 5.65 5.81
C ALA A 84 7.21 4.72 6.36
N ASP A 85 7.98 5.17 7.36
CA ASP A 85 9.09 4.42 7.96
C ASP A 85 8.61 3.23 8.82
N GLU A 86 7.49 3.39 9.53
CA GLU A 86 6.90 2.35 10.40
C GLU A 86 6.00 1.34 9.65
N ARG A 87 5.94 1.44 8.34
CA ARG A 87 5.10 0.54 7.55
C ARG A 87 5.68 -0.84 7.46
N VAL A 88 4.75 -1.78 7.44
CA VAL A 88 5.06 -3.21 7.31
C VAL A 88 5.76 -3.51 5.98
N PHE A 89 5.49 -2.74 4.92
CA PHE A 89 6.20 -2.81 3.64
C PHE A 89 7.47 -1.94 3.62
N THR A 90 8.35 -2.09 4.59
CA THR A 90 9.67 -1.45 4.56
C THR A 90 10.70 -2.31 3.85
N LYS A 91 11.75 -1.66 3.30
CA LYS A 91 12.83 -2.35 2.56
C LYS A 91 13.61 -3.38 3.40
N ASP A 92 13.47 -3.33 4.72
CA ASP A 92 14.24 -4.16 5.66
C ASP A 92 13.58 -5.51 5.96
N ILE A 93 12.36 -5.75 5.46
CA ILE A 93 11.64 -7.00 5.68
C ILE A 93 11.87 -7.94 4.50
N SER A 94 12.48 -9.09 4.77
CA SER A 94 12.48 -10.20 3.84
C SER A 94 11.10 -10.88 3.86
N TYR A 95 10.28 -10.66 2.84
CA TYR A 95 8.97 -11.30 2.70
C TYR A 95 9.09 -12.82 2.56
N ILE A 96 10.22 -13.31 2.04
CA ILE A 96 10.52 -14.74 1.99
C ILE A 96 10.69 -15.31 3.41
N ASP A 97 11.41 -14.60 4.27
CA ASP A 97 11.60 -15.03 5.66
C ASP A 97 10.31 -14.89 6.47
N LEU A 98 9.53 -13.84 6.20
CA LEU A 98 8.19 -13.68 6.77
C LEU A 98 7.29 -14.86 6.37
N ALA A 99 7.24 -15.21 5.08
CA ALA A 99 6.46 -16.34 4.60
C ALA A 99 6.86 -17.68 5.25
N ARG A 100 8.16 -17.89 5.48
CA ARG A 100 8.69 -19.08 6.17
C ARG A 100 8.29 -19.15 7.64
N GLN A 101 8.07 -18.01 8.29
CA GLN A 101 7.67 -17.95 9.69
C GLN A 101 6.17 -18.16 9.89
N LEU A 102 5.37 -18.02 8.83
CA LEU A 102 3.93 -18.19 8.90
C LEU A 102 3.57 -19.68 9.07
N THR A 103 2.86 -19.97 10.14
CA THR A 103 2.46 -21.34 10.51
C THR A 103 1.07 -21.72 10.05
N SER A 104 0.28 -20.73 9.59
CA SER A 104 -1.09 -20.97 9.12
C SER A 104 -1.53 -19.97 8.05
N PRO A 105 -2.47 -20.39 7.16
CA PRO A 105 -3.12 -19.51 6.20
C PRO A 105 -3.79 -18.28 6.84
N LYS A 106 -4.35 -18.42 8.03
CA LYS A 106 -4.95 -17.29 8.76
C LYS A 106 -3.94 -16.20 9.11
N GLN A 107 -2.75 -16.58 9.55
CA GLN A 107 -1.68 -15.61 9.84
C GLN A 107 -1.28 -14.82 8.59
N ALA A 108 -1.18 -15.48 7.43
CA ALA A 108 -0.89 -14.80 6.18
C ALA A 108 -1.97 -13.76 5.83
N ILE A 109 -3.25 -14.12 6.01
CA ILE A 109 -4.36 -13.19 5.78
C ILE A 109 -4.36 -12.05 6.81
N ASP A 110 -4.04 -12.30 8.07
CA ASP A 110 -4.00 -11.26 9.11
C ASP A 110 -2.92 -10.21 8.81
N ILE A 111 -1.76 -10.66 8.36
CA ILE A 111 -0.68 -9.78 7.92
C ILE A 111 -1.12 -8.99 6.68
N ALA A 112 -1.72 -9.65 5.70
CA ALA A 112 -2.24 -8.99 4.51
C ALA A 112 -3.26 -7.90 4.88
N ILE A 113 -4.21 -8.17 5.76
CA ILE A 113 -5.19 -7.17 6.24
C ILE A 113 -4.49 -5.99 6.94
N SER A 114 -3.40 -6.24 7.67
CA SER A 114 -2.64 -5.15 8.28
C SER A 114 -2.00 -4.27 7.22
N PHE A 115 -1.44 -4.84 6.17
CA PHE A 115 -0.87 -4.09 5.06
C PHE A 115 -1.88 -3.22 4.34
N GLU A 116 -3.06 -3.77 4.01
CA GLU A 116 -4.14 -3.00 3.38
C GLU A 116 -4.61 -1.84 4.27
N LYS A 117 -4.68 -2.04 5.58
CA LYS A 117 -5.03 -0.97 6.53
C LYS A 117 -3.98 0.14 6.54
N ASP A 118 -2.71 -0.21 6.51
CA ASP A 118 -1.62 0.76 6.47
C ASP A 118 -1.63 1.54 5.15
N SER A 119 -1.91 0.88 4.02
CA SER A 119 -2.12 1.53 2.72
C SER A 119 -3.28 2.51 2.75
N ILE A 120 -4.43 2.12 3.32
CA ILE A 120 -5.59 3.01 3.48
C ILE A 120 -5.24 4.24 4.32
N ILE A 121 -4.53 4.09 5.43
CA ILE A 121 -4.10 5.22 6.26
C ILE A 121 -3.25 6.19 5.44
N PHE A 122 -2.27 5.69 4.73
CA PHE A 122 -1.39 6.54 3.91
C PHE A 122 -2.13 7.23 2.78
N LEU A 123 -2.98 6.51 2.07
CA LEU A 123 -3.78 7.08 0.99
C LEU A 123 -4.71 8.19 1.48
N HIS A 124 -5.30 8.04 2.68
CA HIS A 124 -6.10 9.10 3.29
C HIS A 124 -5.31 10.36 3.54
N GLU A 125 -4.13 10.23 4.15
CA GLU A 125 -3.25 11.37 4.41
C GLU A 125 -2.76 12.00 3.10
N MET A 126 -2.33 11.17 2.15
CA MET A 126 -1.87 11.59 0.83
C MET A 126 -2.97 12.35 0.07
N ARG A 127 -4.21 11.86 0.08
CA ARG A 127 -5.34 12.47 -0.63
C ARG A 127 -5.51 13.94 -0.30
N ASP A 128 -5.38 14.31 0.97
CA ASP A 128 -5.64 15.65 1.43
C ASP A 128 -4.53 16.65 1.03
N MET A 129 -3.37 16.14 0.63
CA MET A 129 -2.24 16.93 0.15
C MET A 129 -2.37 17.35 -1.32
N PHE A 130 -3.20 16.68 -2.11
CA PHE A 130 -3.27 16.84 -3.57
C PHE A 130 -4.44 17.72 -4.02
N SER A 131 -4.34 18.18 -5.27
CA SER A 131 -5.40 18.98 -5.90
C SER A 131 -6.64 18.12 -6.21
N GLN A 132 -7.73 18.77 -6.57
CA GLN A 132 -9.01 18.09 -6.84
C GLN A 132 -8.94 17.07 -7.98
N SER A 133 -8.04 17.27 -8.94
CA SER A 133 -7.86 16.35 -10.08
C SER A 133 -7.27 15.00 -9.65
N GLU A 134 -6.28 15.02 -8.75
CA GLU A 134 -5.62 13.81 -8.26
C GLU A 134 -6.42 13.12 -7.16
N LYS A 135 -7.20 13.89 -6.37
CA LYS A 135 -8.08 13.33 -5.32
C LYS A 135 -8.99 12.23 -5.83
N GLY A 136 -9.55 12.39 -7.03
CA GLY A 136 -10.43 11.39 -7.64
C GLY A 136 -9.73 10.04 -7.88
N ALA A 137 -8.48 10.06 -8.31
CA ALA A 137 -7.68 8.85 -8.50
C ALA A 137 -7.34 8.18 -7.16
N ILE A 138 -6.97 8.96 -6.14
CA ILE A 138 -6.68 8.44 -4.81
C ILE A 138 -7.94 7.88 -4.13
N GLU A 139 -9.10 8.52 -4.29
CA GLU A 139 -10.38 8.00 -3.78
C GLU A 139 -10.74 6.64 -4.42
N GLN A 140 -10.43 6.47 -5.70
CA GLN A 140 -10.63 5.19 -6.37
C GLN A 140 -9.72 4.12 -5.79
N LEU A 141 -8.43 4.41 -5.59
CA LEU A 141 -7.49 3.48 -4.92
C LEU A 141 -7.97 3.12 -3.51
N LEU A 142 -8.41 4.09 -2.72
CA LEU A 142 -8.99 3.84 -1.39
C LEU A 142 -10.20 2.89 -1.43
N ALA A 143 -11.04 2.99 -2.47
CA ALA A 143 -12.16 2.08 -2.62
C ALA A 143 -11.70 0.65 -2.98
N GLU A 144 -10.66 0.53 -3.81
CA GLU A 144 -10.05 -0.75 -4.19
C GLU A 144 -9.39 -1.44 -2.97
N GLU A 145 -8.63 -0.73 -2.14
CA GLU A 145 -8.04 -1.26 -0.90
C GLU A 145 -9.08 -1.78 0.12
N ARG A 146 -10.20 -1.08 0.23
CA ARG A 146 -11.32 -1.56 1.06
C ARG A 146 -11.90 -2.87 0.57
N LEU A 147 -11.97 -3.07 -0.76
CA LEU A 147 -12.40 -4.34 -1.37
C LEU A 147 -11.38 -5.46 -1.11
N HIS A 148 -10.08 -5.15 -1.10
CA HIS A 148 -9.04 -6.12 -0.75
C HIS A 148 -9.24 -6.64 0.68
N ILE A 149 -9.44 -5.76 1.65
CA ILE A 149 -9.75 -6.15 3.03
C ILE A 149 -11.01 -7.03 3.11
N GLN A 150 -12.07 -6.69 2.36
CA GLN A 150 -13.29 -7.49 2.35
C GLN A 150 -13.05 -8.91 1.82
N LYS A 151 -12.33 -9.04 0.71
CA LYS A 151 -12.00 -10.35 0.12
C LYS A 151 -11.13 -11.19 1.05
N LEU A 152 -10.13 -10.58 1.69
CA LEU A 152 -9.26 -11.23 2.67
C LEU A 152 -10.08 -11.72 3.88
N ALA A 153 -10.93 -10.86 4.43
CA ALA A 153 -11.76 -11.19 5.58
C ALA A 153 -12.79 -12.29 5.27
N GLU A 154 -13.33 -12.31 4.06
CA GLU A 154 -14.26 -13.35 3.62
C GLU A 154 -13.55 -14.70 3.48
N LEU A 155 -12.39 -14.75 2.84
CA LEU A 155 -11.61 -15.99 2.75
C LEU A 155 -11.17 -16.49 4.15
N LYS A 156 -10.79 -15.57 5.04
CA LYS A 156 -10.44 -15.92 6.43
C LYS A 156 -11.57 -16.66 7.16
N LYS A 157 -12.82 -16.25 6.94
CA LYS A 157 -14.00 -16.93 7.53
C LYS A 157 -14.18 -18.36 7.01
N GLN A 158 -13.79 -18.62 5.76
CA GLN A 158 -13.92 -19.93 5.12
C GLN A 158 -12.84 -20.92 5.60
N LEU A 159 -11.77 -20.42 6.21
CA LEU A 159 -10.66 -21.23 6.75
C LEU A 159 -10.91 -21.74 8.19
N ASN A 160 -12.11 -21.57 8.71
CA ASN A 160 -12.50 -22.07 10.05
C ASN A 160 -12.95 -23.52 10.03
#